data_6bcc8cc7d97534fbd9a38fd496d87282
#
_entry.id   6bcc8cc7d97534fbd9a38fd496d87282
#
_cell.length_a   1.000
_cell.length_b   1.000
_cell.length_c   1.000
_cell.angle_alpha   90.00
_cell.angle_beta   90.00
_cell.angle_gamma   90.00
#
_symmetry.space_group_name_H-M   'P 1'
#
loop_
_entity.id
_entity.type
_entity.pdbx_description
1 polymer ?
#
loop_
_entity_poly.entity_id
_entity_poly.type
_entity_poly.pdbx_seq_one_letter_code
_entity_poly.pdbx_strand_id
1 'polypeptide(L)'
;MSIHVALNHVTHYRYDRPINLGPQIIRLRPCAHARTRILSYSMRVVPGEHFINWQQDPQANYLARMVFPEKTSEFRIEVDFVAEMAVHNPFDFFLEPEAETFPFSYPAELAHELQPYRACLRPTPKFSAYLATIPHEKVRTIDFLVGLNQRLQQDISYTIRMEPGMQTPEETLTKRSGSC
;
A
#
# COMPACT_ATOMS: atom_id res chain seq x y z
N MET A 1 -9.64 23.91 10.17
CA MET A 1 -8.55 24.35 9.25
C MET A 1 -8.00 23.12 8.58
N SER A 2 -7.91 23.11 7.25
CA SER A 2 -7.21 22.06 6.49
C SER A 2 -5.77 22.48 6.26
N ILE A 3 -4.85 21.52 6.27
CA ILE A 3 -3.44 21.74 5.97
C ILE A 3 -3.20 21.24 4.54
N HIS A 4 -2.63 22.09 3.69
CA HIS A 4 -2.21 21.69 2.36
C HIS A 4 -0.75 21.20 2.42
N VAL A 5 -0.53 20.00 1.92
CA VAL A 5 0.80 19.38 1.83
C VAL A 5 1.14 19.21 0.37
N ALA A 6 2.28 19.77 -0.04
CA ALA A 6 2.86 19.55 -1.36
C ALA A 6 3.90 18.43 -1.26
N LEU A 7 3.84 17.48 -2.19
CA LEU A 7 4.81 16.40 -2.33
C LEU A 7 5.42 16.45 -3.72
N ASN A 8 6.75 16.41 -3.77
CA ASN A 8 7.52 16.19 -4.99
C ASN A 8 8.28 14.87 -4.86
N HIS A 9 8.09 13.96 -5.82
CA HIS A 9 8.79 12.69 -5.88
C HIS A 9 9.55 12.59 -7.19
N VAL A 10 10.84 12.26 -7.11
CA VAL A 10 11.71 12.08 -8.28
C VAL A 10 12.34 10.69 -8.23
N THR A 11 12.17 9.94 -9.31
CA THR A 11 12.93 8.72 -9.58
C THR A 11 13.77 8.96 -10.83
N HIS A 12 15.08 8.74 -10.73
CA HIS A 12 15.99 9.03 -11.83
C HIS A 12 17.03 7.91 -12.00
N TYR A 13 16.99 7.27 -13.16
CA TYR A 13 17.97 6.28 -13.61
C TYR A 13 18.84 6.90 -14.69
N ARG A 14 20.14 6.76 -14.57
CA ARG A 14 21.13 7.15 -15.57
C ARG A 14 21.86 5.90 -16.04
N TYR A 15 22.04 5.79 -17.33
CA TYR A 15 22.70 4.67 -17.98
C TYR A 15 24.04 5.13 -18.58
N ASP A 16 25.04 4.27 -18.56
CA ASP A 16 26.38 4.53 -19.13
C ASP A 16 26.38 4.65 -20.65
N ARG A 17 25.30 4.19 -21.29
CA ARG A 17 25.09 4.22 -22.73
C ARG A 17 23.61 4.29 -23.09
N PRO A 18 23.23 4.73 -24.30
CA PRO A 18 21.84 4.66 -24.73
C PRO A 18 21.34 3.22 -24.82
N ILE A 19 20.26 2.93 -24.14
CA ILE A 19 19.61 1.61 -24.07
C ILE A 19 18.21 1.66 -24.67
N ASN A 20 17.69 0.53 -25.11
CA ASN A 20 16.26 0.37 -25.36
C ASN A 20 15.56 0.20 -24.02
N LEU A 21 14.76 1.19 -23.65
CA LEU A 21 13.96 1.12 -22.43
C LEU A 21 12.69 0.31 -22.72
N GLY A 22 12.54 -0.84 -22.06
CA GLY A 22 11.32 -1.66 -22.15
C GLY A 22 10.10 -0.94 -21.58
N PRO A 23 8.88 -1.46 -21.81
CA PRO A 23 7.67 -0.88 -21.25
C PRO A 23 7.73 -0.73 -19.74
N GLN A 24 7.30 0.44 -19.23
CA GLN A 24 7.27 0.76 -17.80
C GLN A 24 5.83 0.87 -17.33
N ILE A 25 5.56 0.45 -16.09
CA ILE A 25 4.28 0.65 -15.41
C ILE A 25 4.52 1.49 -14.17
N ILE A 26 3.93 2.69 -14.16
CA ILE A 26 4.07 3.67 -13.09
C ILE A 26 2.79 3.71 -12.27
N ARG A 27 2.93 3.58 -10.94
CA ARG A 27 1.84 3.62 -9.96
C ARG A 27 2.05 4.76 -8.96
N LEU A 28 2.19 5.98 -9.46
CA LEU A 28 2.49 7.17 -8.66
C LEU A 28 1.35 8.20 -8.67
N ARG A 29 0.15 7.80 -9.09
CA ARG A 29 -1.03 8.66 -9.03
C ARG A 29 -1.94 8.19 -7.91
N PRO A 30 -2.38 9.09 -7.00
CA PRO A 30 -3.36 8.75 -5.98
C PRO A 30 -4.63 8.16 -6.60
N CYS A 31 -5.19 7.13 -5.97
CA CYS A 31 -6.40 6.49 -6.48
C CYS A 31 -7.62 7.42 -6.43
N ALA A 32 -8.60 7.18 -7.30
CA ALA A 32 -9.80 8.01 -7.39
C ALA A 32 -10.65 7.97 -6.09
N HIS A 33 -10.57 6.87 -5.34
CA HIS A 33 -11.29 6.67 -4.08
C HIS A 33 -10.45 7.05 -2.84
N ALA A 34 -9.32 7.74 -3.02
CA ALA A 34 -8.53 8.22 -1.89
C ALA A 34 -9.36 9.18 -1.02
N ARG A 35 -9.42 8.92 0.28
CA ARG A 35 -10.15 9.77 1.25
C ARG A 35 -9.57 11.18 1.32
N THR A 36 -8.24 11.29 1.15
CA THR A 36 -7.54 12.57 1.09
C THR A 36 -7.79 13.25 -0.25
N ARG A 37 -8.29 14.47 -0.22
CA ARG A 37 -8.57 15.26 -1.43
C ARG A 37 -7.27 15.68 -2.09
N ILE A 38 -7.09 15.33 -3.35
CA ILE A 38 -5.96 15.77 -4.16
C ILE A 38 -6.36 17.03 -4.94
N LEU A 39 -5.70 18.14 -4.64
CA LEU A 39 -6.00 19.45 -5.22
C LEU A 39 -5.32 19.63 -6.57
N SER A 40 -4.14 19.08 -6.74
CA SER A 40 -3.40 19.08 -8.01
C SER A 40 -2.54 17.83 -8.12
N TYR A 41 -2.28 17.40 -9.36
CA TYR A 41 -1.41 16.31 -9.69
C TYR A 41 -0.74 16.56 -11.04
N SER A 42 0.56 16.34 -11.13
CA SER A 42 1.29 16.33 -12.39
C SER A 42 2.32 15.20 -12.42
N MET A 43 2.61 14.68 -13.59
CA MET A 43 3.66 13.72 -13.84
C MET A 43 4.46 14.16 -15.07
N ARG A 44 5.76 14.31 -14.91
CA ARG A 44 6.72 14.59 -16.00
C ARG A 44 7.63 13.38 -16.17
N VAL A 45 7.92 13.04 -17.41
CA VAL A 45 8.73 11.88 -17.76
C VAL A 45 9.80 12.28 -18.78
N VAL A 46 11.00 11.76 -18.57
CA VAL A 46 12.11 11.85 -19.53
C VAL A 46 12.52 10.41 -19.88
N PRO A 47 12.69 10.07 -21.17
CA PRO A 47 12.65 10.94 -22.36
C PRO A 47 11.23 11.43 -22.68
N GLY A 48 11.13 12.62 -23.31
CA GLY A 48 9.87 13.22 -23.70
C GLY A 48 9.12 12.46 -24.79
N GLU A 49 9.87 11.81 -25.69
CA GLU A 49 9.33 10.93 -26.72
C GLU A 49 8.89 9.60 -26.11
N HIS A 50 7.62 9.52 -25.72
CA HIS A 50 7.02 8.31 -25.17
C HIS A 50 5.50 8.28 -25.43
N PHE A 51 4.96 7.07 -25.45
CA PHE A 51 3.51 6.85 -25.42
C PHE A 51 3.08 6.50 -23.99
N ILE A 52 2.00 7.10 -23.54
CA ILE A 52 1.38 6.83 -22.24
C ILE A 52 -0.04 6.34 -22.42
N ASN A 53 -0.36 5.22 -21.78
CA ASN A 53 -1.71 4.70 -21.67
C ASN A 53 -2.08 4.60 -20.18
N TRP A 54 -3.11 5.36 -19.77
CA TRP A 54 -3.65 5.29 -18.44
C TRP A 54 -4.66 4.17 -18.33
N GLN A 55 -4.50 3.35 -17.32
CA GLN A 55 -5.37 2.21 -17.00
C GLN A 55 -5.75 2.26 -15.53
N GLN A 56 -6.72 1.45 -15.15
CA GLN A 56 -7.00 1.11 -13.76
C GLN A 56 -6.86 -0.40 -13.57
N ASP A 57 -6.30 -0.79 -12.43
CA ASP A 57 -6.31 -2.19 -12.03
C ASP A 57 -7.68 -2.59 -11.42
N PRO A 58 -7.92 -3.87 -11.11
CA PRO A 58 -9.18 -4.30 -10.50
C PRO A 58 -9.49 -3.63 -9.15
N GLN A 59 -8.49 -3.07 -8.47
CA GLN A 59 -8.65 -2.32 -7.23
C GLN A 59 -8.82 -0.80 -7.45
N ALA A 60 -9.08 -0.39 -8.70
CA ALA A 60 -9.26 1.00 -9.13
C ALA A 60 -8.02 1.90 -8.91
N ASN A 61 -6.82 1.33 -8.80
CA ASN A 61 -5.60 2.13 -8.78
C ASN A 61 -5.20 2.57 -10.17
N TYR A 62 -4.69 3.77 -10.30
CA TYR A 62 -4.18 4.27 -11.58
C TYR A 62 -2.83 3.65 -11.95
N LEU A 63 -2.73 3.21 -13.20
CA LEU A 63 -1.52 2.71 -13.83
C LEU A 63 -1.21 3.56 -15.06
N ALA A 64 0.00 4.09 -15.16
CA ALA A 64 0.52 4.67 -16.38
C ALA A 64 1.40 3.64 -17.06
N ARG A 65 0.92 3.00 -18.12
CA ARG A 65 1.75 2.14 -18.97
C ARG A 65 2.43 3.00 -20.02
N MET A 66 3.76 2.95 -20.05
CA MET A 66 4.59 3.78 -20.91
C MET A 66 5.43 2.91 -21.85
N VAL A 67 5.60 3.39 -23.08
CA VAL A 67 6.44 2.77 -24.10
C VAL A 67 7.34 3.84 -24.69
N PHE A 68 8.62 3.51 -24.86
CA PHE A 68 9.67 4.41 -25.33
C PHE A 68 10.17 3.91 -26.68
N PRO A 69 9.91 4.63 -27.80
CA PRO A 69 10.31 4.20 -29.13
C PRO A 69 11.81 4.34 -29.38
N GLU A 70 12.44 5.32 -28.73
CA GLU A 70 13.83 5.68 -28.94
C GLU A 70 14.75 5.19 -27.82
N LYS A 71 16.04 4.99 -28.15
CA LYS A 71 17.07 4.71 -27.15
C LYS A 71 17.28 5.93 -26.25
N THR A 72 17.49 5.66 -24.97
CA THR A 72 17.73 6.71 -23.97
C THR A 72 18.91 6.38 -23.08
N SER A 73 19.63 7.40 -22.61
CA SER A 73 20.66 7.30 -21.57
C SER A 73 20.12 7.67 -20.18
N GLU A 74 18.85 8.08 -20.08
CA GLU A 74 18.23 8.36 -18.79
C GLU A 74 16.74 8.00 -18.81
N PHE A 75 16.23 7.68 -17.62
CA PHE A 75 14.82 7.56 -17.36
C PHE A 75 14.50 8.30 -16.07
N ARG A 76 13.73 9.38 -16.16
CA ARG A 76 13.35 10.20 -15.02
C ARG A 76 11.85 10.36 -14.96
N ILE A 77 11.30 10.14 -13.79
CA ILE A 77 9.91 10.40 -13.48
C ILE A 77 9.90 11.44 -12.35
N GLU A 78 9.11 12.47 -12.54
CA GLU A 78 8.87 13.48 -11.52
C GLU A 78 7.37 13.64 -11.33
N VAL A 79 6.91 13.44 -10.10
CA VAL A 79 5.51 13.58 -9.72
C VAL A 79 5.38 14.67 -8.68
N ASP A 80 4.51 15.62 -8.96
CA ASP A 80 4.11 16.66 -8.02
C ASP A 80 2.62 16.53 -7.72
N PHE A 81 2.25 16.61 -6.46
CA PHE A 81 0.86 16.76 -6.10
C PHE A 81 0.67 17.58 -4.81
N VAL A 82 -0.49 18.17 -4.68
CA VAL A 82 -0.93 18.89 -3.47
C VAL A 82 -2.14 18.17 -2.91
N ALA A 83 -2.05 17.80 -1.64
CA ALA A 83 -3.11 17.13 -0.89
C ALA A 83 -3.66 18.05 0.20
N GLU A 84 -4.96 18.03 0.38
CA GLU A 84 -5.66 18.67 1.49
C GLU A 84 -5.80 17.66 2.64
N MET A 85 -4.96 17.84 3.67
CA MET A 85 -4.97 16.99 4.85
C MET A 85 -6.09 17.43 5.80
N ALA A 86 -7.13 16.62 5.89
CA ALA A 86 -8.20 16.81 6.87
C ALA A 86 -8.01 15.83 8.04
N VAL A 87 -8.34 16.29 9.23
CA VAL A 87 -8.43 15.40 10.39
C VAL A 87 -9.69 14.57 10.25
N HIS A 88 -9.53 13.26 10.15
CA HIS A 88 -10.63 12.30 10.14
C HIS A 88 -10.68 11.56 11.47
N ASN A 89 -11.89 11.42 12.01
CA ASN A 89 -12.09 10.53 13.13
C ASN A 89 -11.91 9.08 12.63
N PRO A 90 -10.94 8.32 13.17
CA PRO A 90 -10.73 6.93 12.75
C PRO A 90 -11.91 6.01 13.10
N PHE A 91 -12.80 6.44 14.00
CA PHE A 91 -13.99 5.70 14.41
C PHE A 91 -15.27 6.18 13.72
N ASP A 92 -15.17 7.04 12.70
CA ASP A 92 -16.29 7.49 11.89
C ASP A 92 -16.62 6.45 10.81
N PHE A 93 -17.19 5.33 11.25
CA PHE A 93 -17.68 4.24 10.42
C PHE A 93 -18.78 3.47 11.16
N PHE A 94 -19.55 2.72 10.41
CA PHE A 94 -20.52 1.74 10.94
C PHE A 94 -20.06 0.34 10.54
N LEU A 95 -20.28 -0.61 11.44
CA LEU A 95 -20.13 -2.03 11.13
C LEU A 95 -21.48 -2.60 10.69
N GLU A 96 -21.44 -3.50 9.74
CA GLU A 96 -22.60 -4.35 9.47
C GLU A 96 -22.90 -5.20 10.71
N PRO A 97 -24.18 -5.47 11.02
CA PRO A 97 -24.55 -6.19 12.25
C PRO A 97 -23.83 -7.53 12.41
N GLU A 98 -23.59 -8.24 11.29
CA GLU A 98 -22.90 -9.53 11.27
C GLU A 98 -21.41 -9.41 11.63
N ALA A 99 -20.83 -8.23 11.45
CA ALA A 99 -19.42 -7.95 11.72
C ALA A 99 -19.15 -7.26 13.06
N GLU A 100 -20.20 -6.95 13.85
CA GLU A 100 -20.05 -6.30 15.17
C GLU A 100 -19.28 -7.16 16.17
N THR A 101 -19.36 -8.48 16.03
CA THR A 101 -18.73 -9.45 16.94
C THR A 101 -17.73 -10.32 16.18
N PHE A 102 -16.49 -10.34 16.64
CA PHE A 102 -15.45 -11.26 16.18
C PHE A 102 -15.51 -12.58 16.98
N PRO A 103 -15.28 -13.74 16.37
CA PRO A 103 -15.10 -13.97 14.94
C PRO A 103 -16.42 -13.92 14.14
N PHE A 104 -16.36 -13.47 12.91
CA PHE A 104 -17.50 -13.45 11.98
C PHE A 104 -17.12 -14.03 10.61
N SER A 105 -18.13 -14.28 9.78
CA SER A 105 -17.94 -14.78 8.42
C SER A 105 -18.60 -13.83 7.42
N TYR A 106 -17.95 -13.62 6.29
CA TYR A 106 -18.55 -12.86 5.19
C TYR A 106 -19.63 -13.69 4.49
N PRO A 107 -20.72 -13.06 4.01
CA PRO A 107 -21.62 -13.68 3.02
C PRO A 107 -20.85 -14.22 1.81
N ALA A 108 -21.35 -15.29 1.19
CA ALA A 108 -20.61 -16.00 0.13
C ALA A 108 -20.18 -15.11 -1.04
N GLU A 109 -21.03 -14.20 -1.48
CA GLU A 109 -20.76 -13.25 -2.56
C GLU A 109 -19.58 -12.31 -2.18
N LEU A 110 -19.70 -11.64 -1.03
CA LEU A 110 -18.67 -10.76 -0.53
C LEU A 110 -17.36 -11.50 -0.23
N ALA A 111 -17.45 -12.74 0.28
CA ALA A 111 -16.27 -13.59 0.50
C ALA A 111 -15.52 -13.91 -0.79
N HIS A 112 -16.26 -14.07 -1.91
CA HIS A 112 -15.68 -14.27 -3.23
C HIS A 112 -14.99 -13.01 -3.75
N GLU A 113 -15.62 -11.85 -3.65
CA GLU A 113 -15.03 -10.56 -4.06
C GLU A 113 -13.78 -10.20 -3.23
N LEU A 114 -13.78 -10.52 -1.96
CA LEU A 114 -12.65 -10.28 -1.05
C LEU A 114 -11.55 -11.34 -1.12
N GLN A 115 -11.69 -12.38 -1.95
CA GLN A 115 -10.72 -13.46 -2.03
C GLN A 115 -9.25 -12.99 -2.22
N PRO A 116 -8.93 -12.02 -3.11
CA PRO A 116 -7.56 -11.53 -3.27
C PRO A 116 -6.96 -10.93 -1.99
N TYR A 117 -7.79 -10.31 -1.15
CA TYR A 117 -7.39 -9.69 0.11
C TYR A 117 -7.30 -10.68 1.27
N ARG A 118 -8.00 -11.81 1.16
CA ARG A 118 -8.04 -12.89 2.16
C ARG A 118 -7.01 -13.98 1.88
N ALA A 119 -6.40 -13.96 0.70
CA ALA A 119 -5.36 -14.92 0.35
C ALA A 119 -4.13 -14.69 1.25
N CYS A 120 -3.77 -15.71 2.01
CA CYS A 120 -2.61 -15.69 2.90
C CYS A 120 -1.50 -16.57 2.33
N LEU A 121 -0.26 -16.12 2.49
CA LEU A 121 0.90 -16.97 2.28
C LEU A 121 0.90 -18.11 3.31
N ARG A 122 1.57 -19.23 2.97
CA ARG A 122 1.72 -20.35 3.91
C ARG A 122 2.37 -19.86 5.20
N PRO A 123 1.74 -20.04 6.37
CA PRO A 123 2.31 -19.59 7.62
C PRO A 123 3.64 -20.27 7.93
N THR A 124 4.60 -19.50 8.41
CA THR A 124 5.88 -20.00 8.90
C THR A 124 5.76 -20.43 10.36
N PRO A 125 6.72 -21.22 10.92
CA PRO A 125 6.59 -21.74 12.27
C PRO A 125 6.37 -20.71 13.36
N LYS A 126 7.15 -19.62 13.40
CA LYS A 126 6.96 -18.56 14.40
C LYS A 126 5.68 -17.76 14.17
N PHE A 127 5.33 -17.52 12.91
CA PHE A 127 4.07 -16.85 12.59
C PHE A 127 2.88 -17.72 13.01
N SER A 128 2.92 -19.04 12.78
CA SER A 128 1.89 -19.96 13.25
C SER A 128 1.78 -19.98 14.78
N ALA A 129 2.92 -20.01 15.47
CA ALA A 129 2.95 -19.93 16.93
C ALA A 129 2.37 -18.61 17.44
N TYR A 130 2.68 -17.49 16.80
CA TYR A 130 2.12 -16.18 17.15
C TYR A 130 0.60 -16.15 16.93
N LEU A 131 0.11 -16.63 15.78
CA LEU A 131 -1.32 -16.73 15.49
C LEU A 131 -2.06 -17.56 16.54
N ALA A 132 -1.47 -18.68 16.99
CA ALA A 132 -2.08 -19.53 18.00
C ALA A 132 -2.26 -18.85 19.39
N THR A 133 -1.57 -17.73 19.63
CA THR A 133 -1.71 -16.94 20.86
C THR A 133 -2.80 -15.87 20.78
N ILE A 134 -3.40 -15.66 19.60
CA ILE A 134 -4.46 -14.67 19.40
C ILE A 134 -5.79 -15.26 19.89
N PRO A 135 -6.52 -14.60 20.80
CA PRO A 135 -7.80 -15.09 21.28
C PRO A 135 -8.83 -15.18 20.14
N HIS A 136 -9.62 -16.25 20.14
CA HIS A 136 -10.74 -16.45 19.22
C HIS A 136 -12.09 -16.43 19.94
N GLU A 137 -12.13 -15.89 21.16
CA GLU A 137 -13.34 -15.72 21.93
C GLU A 137 -14.21 -14.61 21.33
N LYS A 138 -15.52 -14.70 21.57
CA LYS A 138 -16.45 -13.67 21.11
C LYS A 138 -16.21 -12.35 21.82
N VAL A 139 -15.77 -11.35 21.07
CA VAL A 139 -15.55 -9.98 21.53
C VAL A 139 -16.03 -8.99 20.47
N ARG A 140 -16.21 -7.74 20.82
CA ARG A 140 -16.52 -6.71 19.83
C ARG A 140 -15.36 -6.61 18.82
N THR A 141 -15.68 -6.56 17.54
CA THR A 141 -14.67 -6.54 16.45
C THR A 141 -13.70 -5.36 16.59
N ILE A 142 -14.20 -4.19 16.99
CA ILE A 142 -13.35 -3.01 17.22
C ILE A 142 -12.36 -3.26 18.36
N ASP A 143 -12.84 -3.82 19.49
CA ASP A 143 -11.99 -4.10 20.64
C ASP A 143 -10.91 -5.14 20.30
N PHE A 144 -11.28 -6.17 19.51
CA PHE A 144 -10.33 -7.14 18.97
C PHE A 144 -9.24 -6.48 18.12
N LEU A 145 -9.63 -5.65 17.16
CA LEU A 145 -8.68 -4.98 16.25
C LEU A 145 -7.76 -4.00 16.98
N VAL A 146 -8.31 -3.22 17.91
CA VAL A 146 -7.53 -2.29 18.74
C VAL A 146 -6.55 -3.07 19.61
N GLY A 147 -7.00 -4.13 20.29
CA GLY A 147 -6.17 -4.97 21.13
C GLY A 147 -5.05 -5.67 20.34
N LEU A 148 -5.36 -6.19 19.16
CA LEU A 148 -4.37 -6.79 18.27
C LEU A 148 -3.32 -5.78 17.81
N ASN A 149 -3.75 -4.58 17.40
CA ASN A 149 -2.86 -3.51 16.98
C ASN A 149 -1.92 -3.05 18.12
N GLN A 150 -2.46 -2.88 19.32
CA GLN A 150 -1.67 -2.54 20.51
C GLN A 150 -0.64 -3.63 20.83
N ARG A 151 -1.05 -4.89 20.76
CA ARG A 151 -0.15 -6.01 20.97
C ARG A 151 0.98 -6.05 19.95
N LEU A 152 0.69 -5.88 18.65
CA LEU A 152 1.71 -5.81 17.61
C LEU A 152 2.69 -4.65 17.87
N GLN A 153 2.21 -3.51 18.29
CA GLN A 153 3.04 -2.34 18.62
C GLN A 153 3.94 -2.59 19.83
N GLN A 154 3.51 -3.42 20.78
CA GLN A 154 4.32 -3.81 21.95
C GLN A 154 5.34 -4.89 21.61
N ASP A 155 4.96 -5.85 20.75
CA ASP A 155 5.79 -7.01 20.40
C ASP A 155 6.84 -6.69 19.34
N ILE A 156 6.61 -5.66 18.49
CA ILE A 156 7.46 -5.34 17.33
C ILE A 156 7.83 -3.86 17.36
N SER A 157 9.12 -3.59 17.54
CA SER A 157 9.67 -2.24 17.49
C SER A 157 9.81 -1.74 16.05
N TYR A 158 9.46 -0.48 15.81
CA TYR A 158 9.70 0.14 14.52
C TYR A 158 11.18 0.50 14.34
N THR A 159 11.73 0.18 13.18
CA THR A 159 13.09 0.54 12.80
C THR A 159 13.12 1.20 11.43
N ILE A 160 13.95 2.22 11.25
CA ILE A 160 14.24 2.76 9.92
C ILE A 160 15.24 1.82 9.26
N ARG A 161 14.87 1.27 8.11
CA ARG A 161 15.71 0.37 7.33
C ARG A 161 16.02 1.00 5.98
N MET A 162 17.31 1.16 5.68
CA MET A 162 17.80 1.70 4.42
C MET A 162 18.25 0.61 3.43
N GLU A 163 18.27 -0.65 3.87
CA GLU A 163 18.66 -1.77 3.03
C GLU A 163 17.50 -2.20 2.10
N PRO A 164 17.77 -2.52 0.83
CA PRO A 164 16.78 -3.01 -0.10
C PRO A 164 16.25 -4.39 0.31
N GLY A 165 15.03 -4.71 -0.12
CA GLY A 165 14.35 -5.99 0.11
C GLY A 165 13.19 -5.89 1.10
N MET A 166 12.40 -6.98 1.19
CA MET A 166 11.30 -7.10 2.12
C MET A 166 11.66 -8.05 3.25
N GLN A 167 11.35 -7.65 4.48
CA GLN A 167 11.49 -8.52 5.64
C GLN A 167 10.28 -9.45 5.73
N THR A 168 10.54 -10.74 5.90
CA THR A 168 9.47 -11.73 6.06
C THR A 168 8.81 -11.65 7.45
N PRO A 169 7.57 -12.13 7.62
CA PRO A 169 6.95 -12.23 8.94
C PRO A 169 7.79 -13.03 9.95
N GLU A 170 8.44 -14.10 9.50
CA GLU A 170 9.32 -14.93 10.34
C GLU A 170 10.53 -14.15 10.86
N GLU A 171 11.15 -13.36 9.98
CA GLU A 171 12.26 -12.48 10.36
C GLU A 171 11.82 -11.38 11.30
N THR A 172 10.65 -10.76 11.04
CA THR A 172 10.09 -9.72 11.91
C THR A 172 9.85 -10.24 13.32
N LEU A 173 9.21 -11.41 13.44
CA LEU A 173 8.98 -12.05 14.74
C LEU A 173 10.26 -12.51 15.43
N THR A 174 11.28 -12.90 14.64
CA THR A 174 12.59 -13.28 15.18
C THR A 174 13.35 -12.08 15.74
N LYS A 175 13.37 -10.99 14.98
CA LYS A 175 14.08 -9.75 15.33
C LYS A 175 13.29 -8.88 16.31
N ARG A 176 12.00 -9.10 16.44
CA ARG A 176 11.04 -8.23 17.13
C ARG A 176 11.12 -6.78 16.67
N SER A 177 11.44 -6.57 15.41
CA SER A 177 11.55 -5.25 14.81
C SER A 177 11.31 -5.31 13.32
N GLY A 178 10.79 -4.23 12.76
CA GLY A 178 10.53 -4.10 11.34
C GLY A 178 10.33 -2.66 10.90
N SER A 179 10.23 -2.48 9.59
CA SER A 179 9.88 -1.21 8.94
C SER A 179 8.78 -1.44 7.91
N CYS A 180 8.05 -0.40 7.60
CA CYS A 180 7.09 -0.44 6.49
C CYS A 180 7.80 -0.41 5.12
#